data_e84ad6c58e1b894551cde802f04daa60
#
_entry.id   e84ad6c58e1b894551cde802f04daa60
#
_cell.length_a   1.000
_cell.length_b   1.000
_cell.length_c   1.000
_cell.angle_alpha   90.00
_cell.angle_beta   90.00
_cell.angle_gamma   90.00
#
_symmetry.space_group_name_H-M   'P 1'
#
loop_
_entity.id
_entity.type
_entity.pdbx_description
1 polymer ?
#
loop_
_entity_poly.entity_id
_entity_poly.type
_entity_poly.pdbx_seq_one_letter_code
_entity_poly.pdbx_strand_id
1 'polypeptide(L)'
;LQTVPDDLKNVLGPNEQVQLYIKQKIYHPKINIYSVVITNKRIILRHPHALGLKKDYTDFNYQDVSNVVLDKGVLRSTVKCTLRFGGEPLELSGLPNSDAQTAYGLIRENLVRYQSPLTAASTGIPPYRQQAPPASFTTLTCARCGAQIGAGQKFCGNCGSPV
;
A
#
# COMPACT_ATOMS: atom_id res chain seq x y z
N LEU A 1 23.33 0.00 -15.50
CA LEU A 1 23.12 0.07 -14.05
C LEU A 1 23.80 1.34 -13.55
N GLN A 2 23.06 2.30 -13.05
CA GLN A 2 23.64 3.52 -12.47
C GLN A 2 24.29 3.15 -11.13
N THR A 3 25.56 3.49 -10.97
CA THR A 3 26.30 3.20 -9.74
C THR A 3 25.76 4.05 -8.60
N VAL A 4 25.37 3.40 -7.50
CA VAL A 4 24.92 4.08 -6.29
C VAL A 4 26.10 4.82 -5.67
N PRO A 5 25.99 6.13 -5.41
CA PRO A 5 27.05 6.90 -4.77
C PRO A 5 27.40 6.39 -3.37
N ASP A 6 28.68 6.49 -2.97
CA ASP A 6 29.13 5.98 -1.67
C ASP A 6 28.52 6.73 -0.47
N ASP A 7 28.17 8.01 -0.63
CA ASP A 7 27.47 8.77 0.38
C ASP A 7 26.08 8.21 0.71
N LEU A 8 25.40 7.61 -0.29
CA LEU A 8 24.12 6.93 -0.06
C LEU A 8 24.29 5.62 0.71
N LYS A 9 25.37 4.90 0.49
CA LYS A 9 25.64 3.65 1.21
C LYS A 9 25.74 3.87 2.72
N ASN A 10 26.27 5.02 3.13
CA ASN A 10 26.41 5.39 4.55
C ASN A 10 25.08 5.78 5.22
N VAL A 11 24.05 6.10 4.44
CA VAL A 11 22.71 6.46 4.95
C VAL A 11 21.81 5.24 5.07
N LEU A 12 22.16 4.14 4.41
CA LEU A 12 21.38 2.90 4.44
C LEU A 12 21.46 2.24 5.83
N GLY A 13 20.31 1.79 6.30
CA GLY A 13 20.22 1.03 7.55
C GLY A 13 20.67 -0.44 7.40
N PRO A 14 20.78 -1.18 8.52
CA PRO A 14 21.09 -2.60 8.48
C PRO A 14 20.03 -3.37 7.68
N ASN A 15 20.47 -4.25 6.80
CA ASN A 15 19.61 -5.04 5.90
C ASN A 15 18.73 -4.17 4.96
N GLU A 16 19.16 -2.94 4.68
CA GLU A 16 18.52 -2.07 3.70
C GLU A 16 19.26 -2.21 2.35
N GLN A 17 18.49 -2.54 1.31
CA GLN A 17 19.02 -2.79 -0.03
C GLN A 17 18.41 -1.80 -1.02
N VAL A 18 19.27 -1.20 -1.85
CA VAL A 18 18.84 -0.35 -2.95
C VAL A 18 18.28 -1.24 -4.07
N GLN A 19 17.01 -1.04 -4.39
CA GLN A 19 16.32 -1.72 -5.48
C GLN A 19 16.38 -0.92 -6.78
N LEU A 20 16.33 0.42 -6.68
CA LEU A 20 16.41 1.31 -7.82
C LEU A 20 17.08 2.62 -7.42
N TYR A 21 17.98 3.10 -8.27
CA TYR A 21 18.59 4.42 -8.17
C TYR A 21 18.33 5.20 -9.45
N ILE A 22 17.66 6.35 -9.34
CA ILE A 22 17.35 7.23 -10.46
C ILE A 22 18.02 8.58 -10.20
N LYS A 23 18.90 8.98 -11.11
CA LYS A 23 19.46 10.32 -11.13
C LYS A 23 18.58 11.20 -12.02
N GLN A 24 17.80 12.06 -11.41
CA GLN A 24 16.92 12.96 -12.13
C GLN A 24 17.71 14.17 -12.66
N LYS A 25 17.76 14.32 -13.97
CA LYS A 25 18.27 15.54 -14.60
C LYS A 25 17.07 16.47 -14.81
N ILE A 26 16.97 17.49 -13.97
CA ILE A 26 15.98 18.55 -14.22
C ILE A 26 16.60 19.53 -15.19
N TYR A 27 16.05 19.63 -16.38
CA TYR A 27 16.35 20.68 -17.35
C TYR A 27 15.67 22.00 -16.92
N HIS A 28 16.13 22.56 -15.81
CA HIS A 28 15.78 23.92 -15.41
C HIS A 28 17.06 24.68 -15.08
N PRO A 29 17.13 25.99 -15.33
CA PRO A 29 18.34 26.78 -15.10
C PRO A 29 18.77 26.87 -13.62
N LYS A 30 18.00 26.33 -12.71
CA LYS A 30 18.38 26.16 -11.28
C LYS A 30 18.84 24.71 -11.09
N ILE A 31 20.12 24.55 -10.84
CA ILE A 31 20.90 23.32 -10.71
C ILE A 31 20.43 22.51 -9.48
N ASN A 32 19.32 21.82 -9.58
CA ASN A 32 18.93 20.83 -8.57
C ASN A 32 18.82 19.46 -9.24
N ILE A 33 19.89 18.70 -9.14
CA ILE A 33 19.89 17.30 -9.52
C ILE A 33 19.29 16.53 -8.34
N TYR A 34 18.04 16.13 -8.46
CA TYR A 34 17.42 15.23 -7.50
C TYR A 34 17.76 13.79 -7.86
N SER A 35 18.10 13.01 -6.85
CA SER A 35 18.23 11.57 -7.00
C SER A 35 17.16 10.91 -6.16
N VAL A 36 16.51 9.91 -6.75
CA VAL A 36 15.52 9.08 -6.09
C VAL A 36 16.14 7.72 -5.86
N VAL A 37 16.07 7.23 -4.63
CA VAL A 37 16.52 5.89 -4.25
C VAL A 37 15.33 5.13 -3.68
N ILE A 38 15.01 4.03 -4.30
CA ILE A 38 13.98 3.10 -3.82
C ILE A 38 14.71 1.93 -3.16
N THR A 39 14.46 1.74 -1.87
CA THR A 39 15.01 0.63 -1.11
C THR A 39 13.91 -0.36 -0.76
N ASN A 40 14.28 -1.47 -0.15
CA ASN A 40 13.32 -2.42 0.39
C ASN A 40 12.59 -1.93 1.65
N LYS A 41 12.97 -0.76 2.22
CA LYS A 41 12.38 -0.22 3.46
C LYS A 41 11.71 1.13 3.29
N ARG A 42 12.25 2.01 2.43
CA ARG A 42 11.80 3.40 2.26
C ARG A 42 12.15 3.96 0.89
N ILE A 43 11.61 5.13 0.58
CA ILE A 43 11.97 5.95 -0.57
C ILE A 43 12.84 7.10 -0.04
N ILE A 44 14.03 7.30 -0.60
CA ILE A 44 14.96 8.34 -0.19
C ILE A 44 15.12 9.33 -1.34
N LEU A 45 14.86 10.61 -1.06
CA LEU A 45 15.17 11.71 -1.95
C LEU A 45 16.48 12.36 -1.52
N ARG A 46 17.36 12.56 -2.47
CA ARG A 46 18.63 13.24 -2.23
C ARG A 46 18.63 14.59 -2.95
N HIS A 47 18.80 15.65 -2.18
CA HIS A 47 18.86 17.02 -2.62
C HIS A 47 20.30 17.55 -2.45
N PRO A 48 21.14 17.59 -3.51
CA PRO A 48 22.44 18.24 -3.42
C PRO A 48 22.26 19.76 -3.42
N HIS A 49 22.86 20.44 -2.46
CA HIS A 49 22.94 21.90 -2.47
C HIS A 49 23.88 22.43 -3.55
N ALA A 50 23.68 23.68 -3.94
CA ALA A 50 24.29 24.32 -5.11
C ALA A 50 25.83 24.28 -5.19
N LEU A 51 26.54 24.05 -4.09
CA LEU A 51 28.00 23.93 -4.06
C LEU A 51 28.50 22.52 -3.76
N GLY A 52 27.62 21.51 -3.71
CA GLY A 52 28.01 20.13 -3.44
C GLY A 52 28.53 19.83 -2.03
N LEU A 53 28.65 20.83 -1.18
CA LEU A 53 29.20 20.73 0.18
C LEU A 53 28.19 20.20 1.20
N LYS A 54 26.89 20.39 0.96
CA LYS A 54 25.81 19.88 1.80
C LYS A 54 24.89 19.02 0.97
N LYS A 55 24.42 17.91 1.56
CA LYS A 55 23.46 16.98 0.94
C LYS A 55 22.32 16.80 1.93
N ASP A 56 21.11 17.10 1.51
CA ASP A 56 19.92 16.84 2.31
C ASP A 56 19.25 15.57 1.83
N TYR A 57 18.81 14.75 2.77
CA TYR A 57 18.09 13.52 2.53
C TYR A 57 16.71 13.65 3.14
N THR A 58 15.69 13.34 2.35
CA THR A 58 14.32 13.21 2.83
C THR A 58 13.88 11.80 2.56
N ASP A 59 13.37 11.10 3.56
CA ASP A 59 12.94 9.72 3.43
C ASP A 59 11.45 9.55 3.75
N PHE A 60 10.82 8.62 3.07
CA PHE A 60 9.42 8.26 3.21
C PHE A 60 9.32 6.75 3.44
N ASN A 61 8.91 6.36 4.63
CA ASN A 61 8.68 4.95 4.95
C ASN A 61 7.44 4.44 4.21
N TYR A 62 7.45 3.19 3.77
CA TYR A 62 6.28 2.61 3.11
C TYR A 62 5.05 2.53 4.01
N GLN A 63 5.22 2.51 5.33
CA GLN A 63 4.11 2.56 6.30
C GLN A 63 3.34 3.88 6.25
N ASP A 64 4.04 4.97 5.90
CA ASP A 64 3.48 6.32 5.83
C ASP A 64 2.81 6.62 4.47
N VAL A 65 3.07 5.78 3.46
CA VAL A 65 2.47 5.91 2.13
C VAL A 65 1.17 5.12 2.08
N SER A 66 0.08 5.77 1.68
CA SER A 66 -1.24 5.14 1.56
C SER A 66 -1.51 4.58 0.16
N ASN A 67 -1.04 5.28 -0.87
CA ASN A 67 -1.28 4.91 -2.27
C ASN A 67 -0.15 5.41 -3.17
N VAL A 68 0.02 4.74 -4.31
CA VAL A 68 0.92 5.15 -5.38
C VAL A 68 0.18 5.17 -6.71
N VAL A 69 0.37 6.23 -7.49
CA VAL A 69 -0.25 6.42 -8.81
C VAL A 69 0.85 6.73 -9.83
N LEU A 70 0.76 6.09 -10.99
CA LEU A 70 1.60 6.39 -12.14
C LEU A 70 0.80 7.24 -13.13
N ASP A 71 1.24 8.47 -13.32
CA ASP A 71 0.75 9.37 -14.37
C ASP A 71 1.69 9.28 -15.57
N LYS A 72 1.22 8.59 -16.61
CA LYS A 72 2.04 8.27 -17.79
C LYS A 72 1.87 9.32 -18.87
N GLY A 73 2.91 10.12 -19.10
CA GLY A 73 2.99 11.02 -20.24
C GLY A 73 3.59 10.35 -21.49
N VAL A 74 3.67 11.11 -22.58
CA VAL A 74 4.20 10.61 -23.87
C VAL A 74 5.69 10.27 -23.78
N LEU A 75 6.50 11.17 -23.23
CA LEU A 75 7.96 11.02 -23.11
C LEU A 75 8.42 10.82 -21.66
N ARG A 76 7.69 11.39 -20.72
CA ARG A 76 8.01 11.40 -19.31
C ARG A 76 6.78 11.10 -18.48
N SER A 77 7.00 10.47 -17.35
CA SER A 77 5.95 10.09 -16.40
C SER A 77 6.20 10.68 -15.03
N THR A 78 5.15 10.73 -14.23
CA THR A 78 5.20 11.15 -12.82
C THR A 78 4.68 10.02 -11.95
N VAL A 79 5.40 9.70 -10.89
CA VAL A 79 4.95 8.79 -9.84
C VAL A 79 4.55 9.63 -8.63
N LYS A 80 3.30 9.51 -8.20
CA LYS A 80 2.74 10.24 -7.05
C LYS A 80 2.44 9.27 -5.92
N CYS A 81 3.00 9.55 -4.74
CA CYS A 81 2.72 8.78 -3.54
C CYS A 81 1.92 9.65 -2.56
N THR A 82 0.73 9.20 -2.19
CA THR A 82 -0.11 9.87 -1.18
C THR A 82 0.29 9.41 0.20
N LEU A 83 0.40 10.34 1.16
CA LEU A 83 0.75 10.03 2.55
C LEU A 83 -0.51 9.75 3.38
N ARG A 84 -0.39 8.87 4.40
CA ARG A 84 -1.53 8.46 5.27
C ARG A 84 -1.98 9.55 6.22
N PHE A 85 -1.03 10.32 6.74
CA PHE A 85 -1.30 11.30 7.79
C PHE A 85 -1.50 12.73 7.24
N GLY A 86 -1.76 12.85 5.94
CA GLY A 86 -1.84 14.14 5.26
C GLY A 86 -0.47 14.69 4.92
N GLY A 87 -0.44 15.91 4.38
CA GLY A 87 0.77 16.55 3.87
C GLY A 87 0.84 16.54 2.35
N GLU A 88 1.87 17.16 1.81
CA GLU A 88 2.09 17.17 0.37
C GLU A 88 2.44 15.78 -0.14
N PRO A 89 1.80 15.33 -1.22
CA PRO A 89 2.14 14.04 -1.82
C PRO A 89 3.59 14.08 -2.33
N LEU A 90 4.29 12.96 -2.18
CA LEU A 90 5.60 12.80 -2.80
C LEU A 90 5.41 12.68 -4.32
N GLU A 91 5.93 13.66 -5.08
CA GLU A 91 5.90 13.64 -6.53
C GLU A 91 7.29 13.40 -7.12
N LEU A 92 7.41 12.31 -7.84
CA LEU A 92 8.59 11.96 -8.64
C LEU A 92 8.29 12.31 -10.11
N SER A 93 8.40 13.59 -10.45
CA SER A 93 8.03 14.11 -11.77
C SER A 93 9.18 14.06 -12.77
N GLY A 94 8.85 14.04 -14.06
CA GLY A 94 9.82 14.12 -15.15
C GLY A 94 10.72 12.89 -15.31
N LEU A 95 10.31 11.73 -14.83
CA LEU A 95 11.04 10.49 -15.01
C LEU A 95 10.89 9.94 -16.44
N PRO A 96 11.94 9.29 -17.00
CA PRO A 96 11.76 8.49 -18.21
C PRO A 96 10.67 7.42 -17.96
N ASN A 97 9.89 7.11 -18.98
CA ASN A 97 8.75 6.19 -18.83
C ASN A 97 9.14 4.81 -18.26
N SER A 98 10.31 4.29 -18.68
CA SER A 98 10.86 3.03 -18.16
C SER A 98 11.15 3.09 -16.66
N ASP A 99 11.84 4.17 -16.24
CA ASP A 99 12.22 4.34 -14.84
C ASP A 99 11.01 4.57 -13.94
N ALA A 100 10.03 5.34 -14.44
CA ALA A 100 8.78 5.58 -13.73
C ALA A 100 7.95 4.30 -13.55
N GLN A 101 7.89 3.45 -14.58
CA GLN A 101 7.19 2.16 -14.48
C GLN A 101 7.88 1.22 -13.49
N THR A 102 9.21 1.14 -13.53
CA THR A 102 10.00 0.34 -12.58
C THR A 102 9.83 0.85 -11.17
N ALA A 103 9.93 2.17 -10.96
CA ALA A 103 9.73 2.82 -9.66
C ALA A 103 8.32 2.53 -9.11
N TYR A 104 7.29 2.71 -9.94
CA TYR A 104 5.90 2.42 -9.57
C TYR A 104 5.71 0.96 -9.15
N GLY A 105 6.25 0.01 -9.93
CA GLY A 105 6.14 -1.41 -9.63
C GLY A 105 6.79 -1.78 -8.29
N LEU A 106 8.02 -1.31 -8.05
CA LEU A 106 8.75 -1.55 -6.81
C LEU A 106 8.07 -0.91 -5.59
N ILE A 107 7.62 0.34 -5.72
CA ILE A 107 6.90 1.01 -4.63
C ILE A 107 5.63 0.25 -4.30
N ARG A 108 4.84 -0.15 -5.30
CA ARG A 108 3.61 -0.91 -5.10
C ARG A 108 3.86 -2.27 -4.43
N GLU A 109 4.88 -3.00 -4.87
CA GLU A 109 5.26 -4.28 -4.27
C GLU A 109 5.63 -4.09 -2.79
N ASN A 110 6.46 -3.10 -2.49
CA ASN A 110 6.86 -2.80 -1.12
C ASN A 110 5.67 -2.34 -0.28
N LEU A 111 4.75 -1.52 -0.82
CA LEU A 111 3.51 -1.13 -0.13
C LEU A 111 2.68 -2.34 0.27
N VAL A 112 2.46 -3.29 -0.64
CA VAL A 112 1.73 -4.52 -0.34
C VAL A 112 2.42 -5.30 0.77
N ARG A 113 3.75 -5.41 0.73
CA ARG A 113 4.55 -6.11 1.75
C ARG A 113 4.41 -5.47 3.15
N TYR A 114 4.39 -4.13 3.22
CA TYR A 114 4.29 -3.40 4.49
C TYR A 114 2.86 -3.15 4.96
N GLN A 115 1.87 -3.24 4.06
CA GLN A 115 0.45 -3.07 4.37
C GLN A 115 -0.28 -4.39 4.59
N SER A 116 0.27 -5.51 4.09
CA SER A 116 -0.25 -6.82 4.48
C SER A 116 -0.13 -6.93 6.00
N PRO A 117 -1.21 -7.21 6.73
CA PRO A 117 -1.07 -7.60 8.11
C PRO A 117 -0.07 -8.75 8.09
N LEU A 118 1.05 -8.57 8.81
CA LEU A 118 1.93 -9.67 9.11
C LEU A 118 1.01 -10.81 9.50
N THR A 119 0.97 -11.85 8.67
CA THR A 119 0.45 -13.13 9.14
C THR A 119 1.30 -13.38 10.37
N ALA A 120 0.73 -13.08 11.52
CA ALA A 120 1.38 -13.21 12.80
C ALA A 120 1.97 -14.60 12.78
N ALA A 121 3.30 -14.64 12.78
CA ALA A 121 4.00 -15.85 13.10
C ALA A 121 3.30 -16.38 14.33
N SER A 122 2.62 -17.48 14.18
CA SER A 122 1.97 -18.35 15.14
C SER A 122 2.42 -18.13 16.60
N THR A 123 1.88 -17.14 17.25
CA THR A 123 1.69 -17.17 18.67
C THR A 123 0.27 -17.71 18.87
N GLY A 124 0.20 -18.96 19.28
CA GLY A 124 -0.94 -19.84 19.53
C GLY A 124 -2.24 -19.21 20.01
N ILE A 125 -2.87 -18.43 19.14
CA ILE A 125 -4.30 -18.18 19.23
C ILE A 125 -4.91 -19.38 18.50
N PRO A 126 -5.63 -20.26 19.21
CA PRO A 126 -6.32 -21.36 18.54
C PRO A 126 -7.17 -20.75 17.41
N PRO A 127 -7.21 -21.40 16.23
CA PRO A 127 -8.06 -20.93 15.15
C PRO A 127 -9.45 -20.73 15.76
N TYR A 128 -10.00 -19.51 15.60
CA TYR A 128 -11.40 -19.27 15.87
C TYR A 128 -12.13 -20.41 15.17
N ARG A 129 -12.63 -21.32 15.97
CA ARG A 129 -13.53 -22.37 15.52
C ARG A 129 -14.60 -21.59 14.75
N GLN A 130 -14.55 -21.66 13.44
CA GLN A 130 -15.70 -21.29 12.63
C GLN A 130 -16.84 -22.07 13.27
N GLN A 131 -17.67 -21.35 14.02
CA GLN A 131 -18.90 -21.95 14.49
C GLN A 131 -19.57 -22.42 13.22
N ALA A 132 -19.67 -23.72 13.12
CA ALA A 132 -20.50 -24.36 12.11
C ALA A 132 -21.83 -23.59 12.12
N PRO A 133 -22.40 -23.32 10.93
CA PRO A 133 -23.70 -22.66 10.88
C PRO A 133 -24.62 -23.39 11.86
N PRO A 134 -25.37 -22.67 12.71
CA PRO A 134 -26.21 -23.30 13.73
C PRO A 134 -27.07 -24.33 13.04
N ALA A 135 -27.00 -25.55 13.56
CA ALA A 135 -27.74 -26.70 13.07
C ALA A 135 -29.18 -26.29 12.78
N SER A 136 -29.59 -26.60 11.54
CA SER A 136 -30.96 -26.78 11.08
C SER A 136 -32.02 -26.15 11.98
N PHE A 137 -32.40 -24.92 11.70
CA PHE A 137 -33.70 -24.41 12.13
C PHE A 137 -34.73 -25.33 11.49
N THR A 138 -35.42 -26.12 12.31
CA THR A 138 -36.59 -26.85 11.88
C THR A 138 -37.63 -25.80 11.49
N THR A 139 -37.66 -25.45 10.21
CA THR A 139 -38.67 -24.56 9.67
C THR A 139 -39.98 -25.31 9.69
N LEU A 140 -40.87 -24.94 10.60
CA LEU A 140 -42.25 -25.43 10.61
C LEU A 140 -43.02 -24.69 9.49
N THR A 141 -43.76 -25.43 8.71
CA THR A 141 -44.64 -24.80 7.71
C THR A 141 -46.07 -24.68 8.27
N CYS A 142 -46.72 -23.56 8.03
CA CYS A 142 -48.08 -23.32 8.44
C CYS A 142 -49.01 -24.27 7.71
N ALA A 143 -49.80 -25.09 8.44
CA ALA A 143 -50.73 -26.06 7.87
C ALA A 143 -51.85 -25.35 7.08
N ARG A 144 -52.11 -24.06 7.31
CA ARG A 144 -53.23 -23.34 6.65
C ARG A 144 -52.81 -22.58 5.39
N CYS A 145 -51.59 -22.01 5.33
CA CYS A 145 -51.17 -21.18 4.21
C CYS A 145 -49.83 -21.56 3.61
N GLY A 146 -49.12 -22.59 4.15
CA GLY A 146 -47.85 -23.07 3.61
C GLY A 146 -46.65 -22.12 3.91
N ALA A 147 -46.83 -21.01 4.59
CA ALA A 147 -45.71 -20.10 4.90
C ALA A 147 -44.75 -20.70 5.92
N GLN A 148 -43.46 -20.41 5.81
CA GLN A 148 -42.47 -20.84 6.77
C GLN A 148 -42.61 -20.06 8.09
N ILE A 149 -42.56 -20.77 9.19
CA ILE A 149 -42.73 -20.24 10.55
C ILE A 149 -41.41 -20.44 11.30
N GLY A 150 -40.89 -19.37 11.90
CA GLY A 150 -39.71 -19.43 12.74
C GLY A 150 -39.97 -20.20 14.03
N ALA A 151 -38.97 -20.94 14.51
CA ALA A 151 -39.06 -21.69 15.75
C ALA A 151 -39.42 -20.76 16.92
N GLY A 152 -40.50 -21.15 17.66
CA GLY A 152 -40.98 -20.40 18.82
C GLY A 152 -42.08 -19.37 18.57
N GLN A 153 -42.57 -19.21 17.33
CA GLN A 153 -43.72 -18.37 17.03
C GLN A 153 -45.03 -19.13 17.33
N LYS A 154 -45.91 -18.49 18.06
CA LYS A 154 -47.24 -19.05 18.40
C LYS A 154 -48.33 -18.83 17.35
N PHE A 155 -48.06 -17.94 16.39
CA PHE A 155 -48.96 -17.58 15.32
C PHE A 155 -48.21 -17.42 14.00
N CYS A 156 -48.82 -17.78 12.93
CA CYS A 156 -48.26 -17.59 11.56
C CYS A 156 -48.26 -16.10 11.21
N GLY A 157 -47.09 -15.50 10.91
CA GLY A 157 -46.95 -14.11 10.53
C GLY A 157 -47.67 -13.72 9.21
N ASN A 158 -48.06 -14.71 8.39
CA ASN A 158 -48.71 -14.47 7.10
C ASN A 158 -50.23 -14.55 7.16
N CYS A 159 -50.79 -15.50 7.90
CA CYS A 159 -52.28 -15.70 7.95
C CYS A 159 -52.87 -15.58 9.35
N GLY A 160 -52.07 -15.33 10.39
CA GLY A 160 -52.51 -15.15 11.76
C GLY A 160 -53.01 -16.44 12.46
N SER A 161 -52.95 -17.59 11.82
CA SER A 161 -53.39 -18.85 12.41
C SER A 161 -52.45 -19.30 13.53
N PRO A 162 -52.96 -19.86 14.64
CA PRO A 162 -52.14 -20.47 15.68
C PRO A 162 -51.36 -21.68 15.13
N VAL A 163 -50.15 -21.86 15.62
CA VAL A 163 -49.22 -22.93 15.18
C VAL A 163 -49.07 -23.94 16.30
#